data_09ae726ca7221f448ecb497f38dde136
#
_entry.id   09ae726ca7221f448ecb497f38dde136
#
_cell.length_a   1.000
_cell.length_b   1.000
_cell.length_c   1.000
_cell.angle_alpha   90.00
_cell.angle_beta   90.00
_cell.angle_gamma   90.00
#
_symmetry.space_group_name_H-M   'P 1'
#
loop_
_entity.id
_entity.type
_entity.pdbx_description
1 polymer ?
#
loop_
_entity_poly.entity_id
_entity_poly.type
_entity_poly.pdbx_seq_one_letter_code
_entity_poly.pdbx_strand_id
1 'polypeptide(L)'
;TKTIQFQDINYQLAQQEDKTAIFEEWCSFLNFFDSSIHFELSFMNMSTDADAFEKSIRIPFQDDGFDDVRAEYGMMLRQQLQKGNNGLTKTKYLTFGIEADTMKQAKPRLDHIEVDLMNNFHRLGVSARLLNGKERLQLMHSMFHMGDQEKFRFDWKDLPKSGLSVKDYIAPTSFAFPGSRTFRMGKLYGAMSYLQITASDISDQLLKDFLDMDSSEIVTMHIQSVDQNKAIKQIKHTIT
;
A
#
# COMPACT_ATOMS: atom_id res chain seq x y z
N THR A 1 -8.44 4.38 -12.42
CA THR A 1 -7.74 3.58 -11.39
C THR A 1 -8.48 3.60 -10.07
N LYS A 2 -8.38 2.52 -9.30
CA LYS A 2 -8.86 2.38 -7.93
C LYS A 2 -7.74 1.83 -7.05
N THR A 3 -7.81 2.10 -5.74
CA THR A 3 -6.81 1.63 -4.77
C THR A 3 -7.51 0.94 -3.61
N ILE A 4 -7.06 -0.25 -3.28
CA ILE A 4 -7.51 -1.06 -2.15
C ILE A 4 -6.38 -1.09 -1.12
N GLN A 5 -6.69 -0.78 0.12
CA GLN A 5 -5.81 -1.04 1.26
C GLN A 5 -6.10 -2.43 1.80
N PHE A 6 -5.07 -3.23 2.06
CA PHE A 6 -5.24 -4.58 2.59
C PHE A 6 -4.30 -4.85 3.76
N GLN A 7 -4.64 -5.83 4.58
CA GLN A 7 -3.89 -6.25 5.75
C GLN A 7 -3.07 -7.50 5.47
N ASP A 8 -2.19 -7.85 6.40
CA ASP A 8 -1.43 -9.08 6.35
C ASP A 8 -2.31 -10.32 6.58
N ILE A 9 -1.86 -11.43 6.00
CA ILE A 9 -2.26 -12.77 6.38
C ILE A 9 -1.23 -13.33 7.34
N ASN A 10 -1.68 -14.09 8.34
CA ASN A 10 -0.79 -14.69 9.34
C ASN A 10 -0.09 -15.95 8.82
N TYR A 11 0.70 -15.78 7.76
CA TYR A 11 1.39 -16.88 7.08
C TYR A 11 2.45 -17.56 7.96
N GLN A 12 3.16 -16.81 8.79
CA GLN A 12 4.27 -17.35 9.59
C GLN A 12 3.81 -18.34 10.65
N LEU A 13 2.65 -18.10 11.25
CA LEU A 13 2.06 -18.97 12.29
C LEU A 13 1.17 -20.08 11.73
N ALA A 14 0.93 -20.10 10.42
CA ALA A 14 0.12 -21.12 9.77
C ALA A 14 0.83 -22.47 9.74
N GLN A 15 0.07 -23.56 9.78
CA GLN A 15 0.59 -24.91 9.57
C GLN A 15 1.02 -25.10 8.12
N GLN A 16 1.82 -26.13 7.84
CA GLN A 16 2.40 -26.33 6.49
C GLN A 16 1.32 -26.52 5.41
N GLU A 17 0.24 -27.22 5.74
CA GLU A 17 -0.90 -27.42 4.83
C GLU A 17 -1.61 -26.10 4.53
N ASP A 18 -1.82 -25.27 5.55
CA ASP A 18 -2.41 -23.95 5.40
C ASP A 18 -1.52 -22.99 4.57
N LYS A 19 -0.19 -23.09 4.76
CA LYS A 19 0.77 -22.31 3.95
C LYS A 19 0.67 -22.64 2.47
N THR A 20 0.52 -23.91 2.14
CA THR A 20 0.34 -24.35 0.75
C THR A 20 -0.98 -23.82 0.19
N ALA A 21 -2.06 -23.92 0.94
CA ALA A 21 -3.37 -23.40 0.53
C ALA A 21 -3.34 -21.87 0.33
N ILE A 22 -2.71 -21.12 1.24
CA ILE A 22 -2.52 -19.68 1.12
C ILE A 22 -1.72 -19.34 -0.15
N PHE A 23 -0.67 -20.08 -0.44
CA PHE A 23 0.14 -19.87 -1.62
C PHE A 23 -0.64 -20.15 -2.92
N GLU A 24 -1.41 -21.22 -2.98
CA GLU A 24 -2.28 -21.55 -4.12
C GLU A 24 -3.34 -20.48 -4.35
N GLU A 25 -3.99 -20.01 -3.29
CA GLU A 25 -4.96 -18.90 -3.37
C GLU A 25 -4.30 -17.59 -3.80
N TRP A 26 -3.07 -17.32 -3.36
CA TRP A 26 -2.30 -16.16 -3.81
C TRP A 26 -1.95 -16.25 -5.30
N CYS A 27 -1.54 -17.41 -5.77
CA CYS A 27 -1.32 -17.65 -7.20
C CYS A 27 -2.61 -17.45 -8.01
N SER A 28 -3.74 -17.96 -7.52
CA SER A 28 -5.04 -17.75 -8.12
C SER A 28 -5.45 -16.28 -8.16
N PHE A 29 -5.16 -15.55 -7.09
CA PHE A 29 -5.38 -14.11 -7.01
C PHE A 29 -4.58 -13.35 -8.09
N LEU A 30 -3.30 -13.66 -8.25
CA LEU A 30 -2.47 -13.02 -9.29
C LEU A 30 -2.91 -13.40 -10.71
N ASN A 31 -3.37 -14.62 -10.92
CA ASN A 31 -3.87 -15.10 -12.20
C ASN A 31 -5.25 -14.49 -12.60
N PHE A 32 -5.93 -13.83 -11.67
CA PHE A 32 -7.16 -13.09 -11.98
C PHE A 32 -6.93 -11.92 -12.94
N PHE A 33 -5.76 -11.29 -12.88
CA PHE A 33 -5.45 -10.12 -13.70
C PHE A 33 -5.10 -10.51 -15.13
N ASP A 34 -5.93 -10.15 -16.08
CA ASP A 34 -5.63 -10.28 -17.51
C ASP A 34 -4.70 -9.16 -18.02
N SER A 35 -4.23 -9.26 -19.25
CA SER A 35 -3.31 -8.29 -19.86
C SER A 35 -3.88 -6.87 -20.04
N SER A 36 -5.19 -6.68 -19.86
CA SER A 36 -5.87 -5.38 -19.96
C SER A 36 -5.96 -4.64 -18.63
N ILE A 37 -5.61 -5.30 -17.53
CA ILE A 37 -5.63 -4.73 -16.18
C ILE A 37 -4.18 -4.47 -15.75
N HIS A 38 -3.85 -3.20 -15.57
CA HIS A 38 -2.59 -2.81 -14.97
C HIS A 38 -2.76 -2.75 -13.45
N PHE A 39 -1.85 -3.35 -12.72
CA PHE A 39 -1.90 -3.26 -11.27
C PHE A 39 -0.51 -3.15 -10.64
N GLU A 40 -0.50 -2.59 -9.46
CA GLU A 40 0.70 -2.42 -8.66
C GLU A 40 0.41 -2.78 -7.20
N LEU A 41 1.38 -3.38 -6.56
CA LEU A 41 1.41 -3.60 -5.13
C LEU A 41 2.39 -2.62 -4.50
N SER A 42 1.91 -1.80 -3.58
CA SER A 42 2.74 -0.84 -2.87
C SER A 42 2.79 -1.20 -1.39
N PHE A 43 3.99 -1.36 -0.89
CA PHE A 43 4.32 -1.60 0.51
C PHE A 43 4.96 -0.34 1.06
N MET A 44 4.39 0.23 2.10
CA MET A 44 4.83 1.51 2.64
C MET A 44 5.17 1.36 4.11
N ASN A 45 6.36 1.80 4.44
CA ASN A 45 6.82 1.95 5.81
C ASN A 45 7.00 3.45 6.06
N MET A 46 6.04 4.06 6.74
CA MET A 46 6.01 5.52 6.91
C MET A 46 5.74 5.89 8.35
N SER A 47 6.32 7.02 8.77
CA SER A 47 6.00 7.62 10.06
C SER A 47 4.51 7.92 10.13
N THR A 48 3.87 7.42 11.16
CA THR A 48 2.45 7.66 11.42
C THR A 48 2.28 8.96 12.18
N ASP A 49 1.20 9.68 11.88
CA ASP A 49 0.71 10.73 12.78
C ASP A 49 0.45 10.09 14.15
N ALA A 50 1.24 10.48 15.16
CA ALA A 50 1.17 9.94 16.50
C ALA A 50 -0.26 10.03 17.08
N ASP A 51 -0.98 11.11 16.78
CA ASP A 51 -2.38 11.32 17.20
C ASP A 51 -3.35 10.33 16.54
N ALA A 52 -3.17 10.04 15.24
CA ALA A 52 -4.02 9.09 14.51
C ALA A 52 -3.75 7.66 14.99
N PHE A 53 -2.49 7.36 15.26
CA PHE A 53 -2.06 6.08 15.79
C PHE A 53 -2.56 5.86 17.22
N GLU A 54 -2.41 6.85 18.11
CA GLU A 54 -2.92 6.78 19.48
C GLU A 54 -4.44 6.52 19.52
N LYS A 55 -5.18 7.13 18.59
CA LYS A 55 -6.62 6.88 18.45
C LYS A 55 -6.93 5.45 18.01
N SER A 56 -6.10 4.85 17.15
CA SER A 56 -6.32 3.50 16.62
C SER A 56 -6.11 2.39 17.65
N ILE A 57 -5.23 2.62 18.63
CA ILE A 57 -4.93 1.66 19.72
C ILE A 57 -5.70 1.96 21.01
N ARG A 58 -6.46 3.05 21.04
CA ARG A 58 -7.24 3.43 22.22
C ARG A 58 -8.42 2.50 22.40
N ILE A 59 -8.40 1.74 23.47
CA ILE A 59 -9.54 0.92 23.90
C ILE A 59 -10.48 1.83 24.69
N PRO A 60 -11.72 2.04 24.22
CA PRO A 60 -12.67 2.88 24.95
C PRO A 60 -13.07 2.26 26.27
N PHE A 61 -13.22 3.07 27.30
CA PHE A 61 -13.75 2.66 28.59
C PHE A 61 -15.24 2.26 28.44
N GLN A 62 -15.67 1.26 29.19
CA GLN A 62 -17.03 0.71 29.10
C GLN A 62 -17.78 0.73 30.43
N ASP A 63 -17.18 1.25 31.52
CA ASP A 63 -17.73 1.32 32.87
C ASP A 63 -18.22 -0.05 33.41
N ASP A 64 -17.51 -1.12 33.01
CA ASP A 64 -17.84 -2.49 33.38
C ASP A 64 -16.95 -3.10 34.47
N GLY A 65 -16.15 -2.24 35.14
CA GLY A 65 -15.20 -2.63 36.19
C GLY A 65 -13.83 -3.16 35.67
N PHE A 66 -13.61 -3.19 34.34
CA PHE A 66 -12.34 -3.61 33.72
C PHE A 66 -11.57 -2.45 33.06
N ASP A 67 -11.91 -1.23 33.37
CA ASP A 67 -11.28 -0.06 32.74
C ASP A 67 -9.82 0.11 33.14
N ASP A 68 -9.44 -0.31 34.34
CA ASP A 68 -8.03 -0.34 34.77
C ASP A 68 -7.20 -1.30 33.91
N VAL A 69 -7.76 -2.49 33.59
CA VAL A 69 -7.12 -3.46 32.71
C VAL A 69 -6.98 -2.92 31.29
N ARG A 70 -8.00 -2.22 30.79
CA ARG A 70 -7.95 -1.56 29.47
C ARG A 70 -6.88 -0.47 29.42
N ALA A 71 -6.76 0.30 30.50
CA ALA A 71 -5.73 1.33 30.62
C ALA A 71 -4.32 0.74 30.64
N GLU A 72 -4.11 -0.34 31.43
CA GLU A 72 -2.83 -1.03 31.51
C GLU A 72 -2.44 -1.68 30.18
N TYR A 73 -3.39 -2.37 29.54
CA TYR A 73 -3.17 -2.94 28.21
C TYR A 73 -2.85 -1.87 27.17
N GLY A 74 -3.54 -0.73 27.21
CA GLY A 74 -3.24 0.41 26.35
C GLY A 74 -1.84 0.99 26.59
N MET A 75 -1.37 1.06 27.85
CA MET A 75 0.00 1.44 28.16
C MET A 75 1.03 0.43 27.66
N MET A 76 0.76 -0.86 27.82
CA MET A 76 1.62 -1.92 27.31
C MET A 76 1.77 -1.86 25.78
N LEU A 77 0.67 -1.66 25.06
CA LEU A 77 0.70 -1.48 23.60
C LEU A 77 1.54 -0.27 23.20
N ARG A 78 1.39 0.86 23.87
CA ARG A 78 2.22 2.07 23.62
C ARG A 78 3.71 1.80 23.84
N GLN A 79 4.06 1.09 24.92
CA GLN A 79 5.45 0.75 25.23
C GLN A 79 6.05 -0.23 24.20
N GLN A 80 5.28 -1.21 23.74
CA GLN A 80 5.75 -2.14 22.71
C GLN A 80 6.01 -1.43 21.39
N LEU A 81 5.16 -0.48 21.03
CA LEU A 81 5.30 0.31 19.80
C LEU A 81 6.51 1.25 19.85
N GLN A 82 6.76 1.86 21.01
CA GLN A 82 7.96 2.68 21.22
C GLN A 82 9.26 1.85 21.15
N LYS A 83 9.21 0.56 21.49
CA LYS A 83 10.38 -0.33 21.46
C LYS A 83 10.61 -1.02 20.12
N GLY A 84 9.57 -1.17 19.31
CA GLY A 84 9.62 -2.07 18.16
C GLY A 84 9.61 -1.45 16.77
N ASN A 85 9.13 -0.21 16.60
CA ASN A 85 8.86 0.33 15.26
C ASN A 85 9.25 1.81 15.06
N ASN A 86 10.00 2.45 15.91
CA ASN A 86 10.39 3.88 15.78
C ASN A 86 9.27 4.81 15.25
N GLY A 87 7.99 4.48 15.53
CA GLY A 87 6.82 5.20 15.05
C GLY A 87 6.49 4.99 13.58
N LEU A 88 7.03 3.95 12.94
CA LEU A 88 6.72 3.60 11.55
C LEU A 88 5.54 2.63 11.49
N THR A 89 4.62 2.87 10.57
CA THR A 89 3.49 1.98 10.28
C THR A 89 3.64 1.37 8.90
N LYS A 90 3.54 0.05 8.85
CA LYS A 90 3.55 -0.72 7.60
C LYS A 90 2.13 -0.78 7.03
N THR A 91 1.95 -0.27 5.83
CA THR A 91 0.67 -0.31 5.10
C THR A 91 0.85 -0.88 3.71
N LYS A 92 -0.20 -1.51 3.20
CA LYS A 92 -0.17 -2.20 1.92
C LYS A 92 -1.34 -1.78 1.05
N TYR A 93 -1.05 -1.55 -0.21
CA TYR A 93 -2.04 -1.10 -1.18
C TYR A 93 -1.91 -1.90 -2.47
N LEU A 94 -3.06 -2.20 -3.05
CA LEU A 94 -3.19 -2.68 -4.41
C LEU A 94 -3.89 -1.58 -5.21
N THR A 95 -3.18 -1.01 -6.19
CA THR A 95 -3.77 -0.06 -7.13
C THR A 95 -3.94 -0.76 -8.48
N PHE A 96 -5.12 -0.69 -9.04
CA PHE A 96 -5.43 -1.28 -10.34
C PHE A 96 -6.10 -0.27 -11.26
N GLY A 97 -5.94 -0.49 -12.54
CA GLY A 97 -6.46 0.39 -13.58
C GLY A 97 -6.66 -0.31 -14.91
N ILE A 98 -7.46 0.31 -15.74
CA ILE A 98 -7.69 -0.09 -17.11
C ILE A 98 -7.57 1.11 -18.04
N GLU A 99 -7.26 0.86 -19.29
CA GLU A 99 -7.37 1.86 -20.35
C GLU A 99 -8.79 1.91 -20.90
N ALA A 100 -9.32 3.11 -21.08
CA ALA A 100 -10.63 3.34 -21.68
C ALA A 100 -10.71 4.77 -22.22
N ASP A 101 -11.46 4.96 -23.29
CA ASP A 101 -11.62 6.28 -23.93
C ASP A 101 -12.41 7.25 -23.07
N THR A 102 -13.34 6.76 -22.26
CA THR A 102 -14.21 7.59 -21.43
C THR A 102 -14.42 7.03 -20.03
N MET A 103 -14.65 7.93 -19.05
CA MET A 103 -15.02 7.55 -17.70
C MET A 103 -16.31 6.74 -17.63
N LYS A 104 -17.25 6.99 -18.56
CA LYS A 104 -18.54 6.27 -18.62
C LYS A 104 -18.34 4.78 -18.95
N GLN A 105 -17.34 4.47 -19.77
CA GLN A 105 -16.95 3.08 -20.08
C GLN A 105 -16.08 2.48 -18.98
N ALA A 106 -15.13 3.26 -18.43
CA ALA A 106 -14.20 2.78 -17.44
C ALA A 106 -14.86 2.41 -16.10
N LYS A 107 -15.83 3.23 -15.66
CA LYS A 107 -16.39 3.09 -14.30
C LYS A 107 -17.05 1.73 -14.06
N PRO A 108 -18.00 1.25 -14.88
CA PRO A 108 -18.64 -0.05 -14.64
C PRO A 108 -17.65 -1.21 -14.61
N ARG A 109 -16.63 -1.16 -15.49
CA ARG A 109 -15.60 -2.20 -15.55
C ARG A 109 -14.70 -2.17 -14.30
N LEU A 110 -14.30 -0.98 -13.84
CA LEU A 110 -13.54 -0.84 -12.59
C LEU A 110 -14.36 -1.26 -11.37
N ASP A 111 -15.67 -0.99 -11.36
CA ASP A 111 -16.56 -1.41 -10.28
C ASP A 111 -16.70 -2.95 -10.23
N HIS A 112 -16.74 -3.61 -11.39
CA HIS A 112 -16.76 -5.07 -11.47
C HIS A 112 -15.45 -5.69 -10.95
N ILE A 113 -14.31 -5.21 -11.46
CA ILE A 113 -12.98 -5.66 -11.02
C ILE A 113 -12.81 -5.48 -9.50
N GLU A 114 -13.29 -4.37 -8.94
CA GLU A 114 -13.28 -4.13 -7.50
C GLU A 114 -14.00 -5.22 -6.72
N VAL A 115 -15.23 -5.56 -7.12
CA VAL A 115 -16.03 -6.60 -6.45
C VAL A 115 -15.29 -7.94 -6.48
N ASP A 116 -14.74 -8.30 -7.62
CA ASP A 116 -14.00 -9.57 -7.77
C ASP A 116 -12.73 -9.58 -6.91
N LEU A 117 -11.99 -8.47 -6.87
CA LEU A 117 -10.80 -8.34 -6.02
C LEU A 117 -11.15 -8.41 -4.54
N MET A 118 -12.23 -7.76 -4.10
CA MET A 118 -12.68 -7.83 -2.71
C MET A 118 -13.08 -9.26 -2.32
N ASN A 119 -13.75 -10.00 -3.21
CA ASN A 119 -14.08 -11.41 -3.01
C ASN A 119 -12.80 -12.28 -2.94
N ASN A 120 -11.81 -11.99 -3.77
CA ASN A 120 -10.52 -12.71 -3.75
C ASN A 120 -9.77 -12.45 -2.45
N PHE A 121 -9.71 -11.20 -1.96
CA PHE A 121 -9.13 -10.90 -0.64
C PHE A 121 -9.87 -11.60 0.49
N HIS A 122 -11.19 -11.67 0.42
CA HIS A 122 -12.00 -12.37 1.41
C HIS A 122 -11.68 -13.88 1.42
N ARG A 123 -11.51 -14.51 0.25
CA ARG A 123 -11.10 -15.93 0.16
C ARG A 123 -9.71 -16.18 0.75
N LEU A 124 -8.78 -15.25 0.54
CA LEU A 124 -7.46 -15.28 1.17
C LEU A 124 -7.51 -15.09 2.70
N GLY A 125 -8.68 -14.76 3.27
CA GLY A 125 -8.79 -14.41 4.68
C GLY A 125 -8.17 -13.05 5.02
N VAL A 126 -7.94 -12.19 4.02
CA VAL A 126 -7.31 -10.88 4.15
C VAL A 126 -8.38 -9.79 4.26
N SER A 127 -8.31 -8.99 5.31
CA SER A 127 -9.15 -7.80 5.43
C SER A 127 -8.69 -6.73 4.45
N ALA A 128 -9.60 -6.25 3.62
CA ALA A 128 -9.33 -5.25 2.60
C ALA A 128 -10.44 -4.20 2.54
N ARG A 129 -10.10 -2.98 2.13
CA ARG A 129 -11.07 -1.90 1.92
C ARG A 129 -10.69 -1.01 0.74
N LEU A 130 -11.68 -0.58 -0.01
CA LEU A 130 -11.49 0.40 -1.07
C LEU A 130 -11.22 1.78 -0.47
N LEU A 131 -10.25 2.51 -1.02
CA LEU A 131 -10.05 3.91 -0.71
C LEU A 131 -10.96 4.80 -1.55
N ASN A 132 -11.66 5.72 -0.90
CA ASN A 132 -12.39 6.77 -1.61
C ASN A 132 -11.41 7.85 -2.14
N GLY A 133 -11.93 8.81 -2.93
CA GLY A 133 -11.10 9.83 -3.55
C GLY A 133 -10.32 10.69 -2.55
N LYS A 134 -10.93 11.05 -1.42
CA LYS A 134 -10.27 11.84 -0.36
C LYS A 134 -9.18 11.03 0.33
N GLU A 135 -9.43 9.77 0.64
CA GLU A 135 -8.45 8.86 1.25
C GLU A 135 -7.25 8.62 0.33
N ARG A 136 -7.48 8.50 -1.00
CA ARG A 136 -6.38 8.41 -1.97
C ARG A 136 -5.53 9.69 -2.01
N LEU A 137 -6.16 10.86 -1.95
CA LEU A 137 -5.43 12.13 -1.88
C LEU A 137 -4.65 12.24 -0.58
N GLN A 138 -5.23 11.82 0.54
CA GLN A 138 -4.54 11.77 1.83
C GLN A 138 -3.34 10.83 1.79
N LEU A 139 -3.47 9.67 1.15
CA LEU A 139 -2.36 8.74 0.95
C LEU A 139 -1.23 9.39 0.13
N MET A 140 -1.56 10.02 -1.00
CA MET A 140 -0.58 10.73 -1.82
C MET A 140 0.08 11.89 -1.06
N HIS A 141 -0.71 12.66 -0.31
CA HIS A 141 -0.18 13.73 0.53
C HIS A 141 0.83 13.18 1.54
N SER A 142 0.53 12.08 2.22
CA SER A 142 1.45 11.48 3.19
C SER A 142 2.77 11.01 2.57
N MET A 143 2.74 10.54 1.31
CA MET A 143 3.95 10.17 0.57
C MET A 143 4.84 11.39 0.25
N PHE A 144 4.24 12.53 -0.06
CA PHE A 144 4.99 13.74 -0.42
C PHE A 144 5.33 14.63 0.77
N HIS A 145 4.73 14.39 1.93
CA HIS A 145 4.95 15.15 3.17
C HIS A 145 5.53 14.25 4.28
N MET A 146 6.36 13.28 3.92
CA MET A 146 7.06 12.45 4.89
C MET A 146 7.90 13.34 5.82
N GLY A 147 7.72 13.16 7.13
CA GLY A 147 8.44 13.94 8.15
C GLY A 147 7.95 15.38 8.36
N ASP A 148 6.96 15.83 7.61
CA ASP A 148 6.26 17.08 7.90
C ASP A 148 5.05 16.81 8.80
N GLN A 149 4.86 17.67 9.81
CA GLN A 149 3.67 17.61 10.69
C GLN A 149 2.45 18.28 10.04
N GLU A 150 2.51 18.56 8.75
CA GLU A 150 1.43 19.22 8.04
C GLU A 150 0.25 18.27 7.85
N LYS A 151 -0.87 18.61 8.47
CA LYS A 151 -2.09 17.79 8.40
C LYS A 151 -2.77 18.00 7.05
N PHE A 152 -3.14 16.92 6.40
CA PHE A 152 -3.94 16.96 5.17
C PHE A 152 -5.31 17.59 5.43
N ARG A 153 -5.56 18.74 4.80
CA ARG A 153 -6.83 19.48 4.89
C ARG A 153 -7.42 19.63 3.50
N PHE A 154 -8.41 18.81 3.19
CA PHE A 154 -9.08 18.81 1.90
C PHE A 154 -10.58 18.58 2.05
N ASP A 155 -11.40 19.41 1.39
CA ASP A 155 -12.83 19.20 1.22
C ASP A 155 -13.19 19.45 -0.25
N TRP A 156 -13.98 18.55 -0.83
CA TRP A 156 -14.49 18.68 -2.20
C TRP A 156 -15.33 19.95 -2.40
N LYS A 157 -16.00 20.44 -1.34
CA LYS A 157 -16.84 21.65 -1.39
C LYS A 157 -16.03 22.95 -1.51
N ASP A 158 -14.80 22.92 -1.04
CA ASP A 158 -13.90 24.08 -1.05
C ASP A 158 -13.09 24.16 -2.34
N LEU A 159 -12.90 23.05 -3.03
CA LEU A 159 -12.09 22.97 -4.25
C LEU A 159 -12.51 23.99 -5.33
N PRO A 160 -13.80 24.13 -5.71
CA PRO A 160 -14.21 25.09 -6.73
C PRO A 160 -14.00 26.56 -6.32
N LYS A 161 -13.97 26.83 -5.01
CA LYS A 161 -13.83 28.19 -4.46
C LYS A 161 -12.38 28.61 -4.24
N SER A 162 -11.49 27.62 -4.05
CA SER A 162 -10.08 27.86 -3.74
C SER A 162 -9.25 28.32 -4.94
N GLY A 163 -9.70 28.04 -6.17
CA GLY A 163 -8.91 28.23 -7.38
C GLY A 163 -7.73 27.27 -7.50
N LEU A 164 -7.59 26.31 -6.56
CA LEU A 164 -6.54 25.30 -6.53
C LEU A 164 -6.98 24.04 -7.28
N SER A 165 -6.00 23.31 -7.79
CA SER A 165 -6.22 21.96 -8.31
C SER A 165 -6.01 20.92 -7.21
N VAL A 166 -6.50 19.70 -7.42
CA VAL A 166 -6.26 18.58 -6.51
C VAL A 166 -4.77 18.33 -6.28
N LYS A 167 -3.93 18.61 -7.27
CA LYS A 167 -2.47 18.46 -7.18
C LYS A 167 -1.83 19.41 -6.16
N ASP A 168 -2.39 20.59 -6.00
CA ASP A 168 -1.84 21.60 -5.08
C ASP A 168 -2.00 21.17 -3.61
N TYR A 169 -2.98 20.30 -3.31
CA TYR A 169 -3.18 19.75 -1.98
C TYR A 169 -2.25 18.57 -1.65
N ILE A 170 -1.61 17.96 -2.63
CA ILE A 170 -0.71 16.82 -2.45
C ILE A 170 0.74 17.16 -2.76
N ALA A 171 0.99 18.26 -3.45
CA ALA A 171 2.35 18.67 -3.83
C ALA A 171 3.20 18.97 -2.58
N PRO A 172 4.47 18.57 -2.56
CA PRO A 172 5.36 18.92 -1.46
C PRO A 172 5.66 20.42 -1.46
N THR A 173 5.93 20.98 -0.28
CA THR A 173 6.25 22.40 -0.10
C THR A 173 7.46 22.84 -0.94
N SER A 174 8.42 21.95 -1.11
CA SER A 174 9.56 22.14 -1.99
C SER A 174 10.06 20.82 -2.53
N PHE A 175 10.52 20.86 -3.79
CA PHE A 175 11.11 19.70 -4.44
C PHE A 175 12.37 20.12 -5.19
N ALA A 176 13.49 19.46 -4.97
CA ALA A 176 14.76 19.77 -5.59
C ALA A 176 15.58 18.52 -5.90
N PHE A 177 16.40 18.58 -6.93
CA PHE A 177 17.35 17.54 -7.32
C PHE A 177 18.78 18.04 -7.12
N PRO A 178 19.34 17.91 -5.91
CA PRO A 178 20.71 18.37 -5.64
C PRO A 178 21.79 17.54 -6.35
N GLY A 179 21.44 16.37 -6.86
CA GLY A 179 22.34 15.49 -7.61
C GLY A 179 21.57 14.48 -8.47
N SER A 180 22.29 13.62 -9.18
CA SER A 180 21.70 12.62 -10.10
C SER A 180 21.09 11.40 -9.39
N ARG A 181 21.41 11.19 -8.11
CA ARG A 181 20.99 10.00 -7.34
C ARG A 181 20.03 10.32 -6.21
N THR A 182 19.86 11.60 -5.87
CA THR A 182 19.07 12.03 -4.72
C THR A 182 18.14 13.15 -5.09
N PHE A 183 17.01 13.19 -4.42
CA PHE A 183 16.08 14.30 -4.44
C PHE A 183 15.85 14.83 -3.03
N ARG A 184 15.32 16.02 -2.91
CA ARG A 184 14.92 16.61 -1.64
C ARG A 184 13.45 17.01 -1.70
N MET A 185 12.66 16.57 -0.72
CA MET A 185 11.29 16.99 -0.49
C MET A 185 11.21 17.66 0.87
N GLY A 186 10.89 18.96 0.88
CA GLY A 186 10.93 19.74 2.11
C GLY A 186 12.31 19.67 2.77
N LYS A 187 12.38 19.10 3.97
CA LYS A 187 13.61 18.90 4.74
C LYS A 187 14.27 17.53 4.55
N LEU A 188 13.56 16.60 3.92
CA LEU A 188 14.04 15.21 3.77
C LEU A 188 14.80 15.03 2.45
N TYR A 189 15.82 14.19 2.52
CA TYR A 189 16.51 13.66 1.36
C TYR A 189 15.99 12.27 1.05
N GLY A 190 15.76 12.00 -0.22
CA GLY A 190 15.32 10.71 -0.71
C GLY A 190 16.17 10.23 -1.87
N ALA A 191 16.14 8.94 -2.10
CA ALA A 191 16.71 8.29 -3.27
C ALA A 191 15.70 7.33 -3.87
N MET A 192 15.77 7.11 -5.18
CA MET A 192 14.97 6.12 -5.88
C MET A 192 15.90 5.07 -6.45
N SER A 193 15.56 3.82 -6.22
CA SER A 193 16.28 2.66 -6.74
C SER A 193 15.31 1.70 -7.41
N TYR A 194 15.78 0.90 -8.35
CA TYR A 194 15.02 -0.22 -8.89
C TYR A 194 15.79 -1.51 -8.63
N LEU A 195 15.05 -2.57 -8.39
CA LEU A 195 15.63 -3.89 -8.20
C LEU A 195 15.85 -4.55 -9.56
N GLN A 196 17.11 -4.84 -9.87
CA GLN A 196 17.48 -5.65 -11.01
C GLN A 196 17.88 -7.05 -10.53
N ILE A 197 17.10 -8.04 -10.92
CA ILE A 197 17.33 -9.43 -10.55
C ILE A 197 18.24 -10.06 -11.59
N THR A 198 19.42 -10.49 -11.15
CA THR A 198 20.41 -11.18 -12.00
C THR A 198 20.60 -12.64 -11.59
N ALA A 199 20.04 -13.05 -10.45
CA ALA A 199 20.09 -14.41 -9.95
C ALA A 199 18.99 -15.27 -10.59
N SER A 200 19.25 -16.58 -10.76
CA SER A 200 18.27 -17.56 -11.25
C SER A 200 17.14 -17.80 -10.25
N ASP A 201 17.42 -17.60 -8.97
CA ASP A 201 16.48 -17.84 -7.88
C ASP A 201 16.41 -16.62 -6.95
N ILE A 202 15.20 -16.33 -6.49
CA ILE A 202 14.93 -15.26 -5.53
C ILE A 202 14.30 -15.91 -4.29
N SER A 203 14.83 -15.59 -3.11
CA SER A 203 14.21 -16.00 -1.86
C SER A 203 13.10 -15.03 -1.45
N ASP A 204 12.14 -15.53 -0.70
CA ASP A 204 11.05 -14.77 -0.08
C ASP A 204 11.53 -13.73 0.96
N GLN A 205 12.79 -13.81 1.38
CA GLN A 205 13.40 -12.88 2.34
C GLN A 205 13.71 -11.52 1.75
N LEU A 206 13.89 -11.41 0.43
CA LEU A 206 14.33 -10.18 -0.23
C LEU A 206 13.44 -8.97 0.13
N LEU A 207 12.13 -9.10 -0.01
CA LEU A 207 11.19 -8.03 0.34
C LEU A 207 11.11 -7.80 1.85
N LYS A 208 11.29 -8.85 2.64
CA LYS A 208 11.30 -8.75 4.09
C LYS A 208 12.44 -7.87 4.59
N ASP A 209 13.65 -8.08 4.08
CA ASP A 209 14.82 -7.31 4.49
C ASP A 209 14.66 -5.81 4.19
N PHE A 210 14.04 -5.47 3.06
CA PHE A 210 13.70 -4.08 2.76
C PHE A 210 12.64 -3.53 3.73
N LEU A 211 11.54 -4.25 3.93
CA LEU A 211 10.42 -3.79 4.76
C LEU A 211 10.75 -3.79 6.27
N ASP A 212 11.80 -4.46 6.68
CA ASP A 212 12.29 -4.47 8.07
C ASP A 212 13.32 -3.35 8.33
N MET A 213 13.70 -2.57 7.32
CA MET A 213 14.56 -1.40 7.52
C MET A 213 13.86 -0.35 8.39
N ASP A 214 14.62 0.23 9.30
CA ASP A 214 14.16 1.30 10.19
C ASP A 214 14.23 2.67 9.48
N SER A 215 13.54 2.77 8.37
CA SER A 215 13.49 3.96 7.53
C SER A 215 12.12 4.14 6.88
N SER A 216 11.79 5.39 6.56
CA SER A 216 10.62 5.65 5.72
C SER A 216 10.91 5.21 4.30
N GLU A 217 10.13 4.26 3.80
CA GLU A 217 10.32 3.69 2.47
C GLU A 217 9.00 3.34 1.80
N ILE A 218 9.03 3.30 0.48
CA ILE A 218 7.94 2.83 -0.37
C ILE A 218 8.53 1.87 -1.38
N VAL A 219 8.08 0.62 -1.31
CA VAL A 219 8.41 -0.41 -2.28
C VAL A 219 7.20 -0.64 -3.17
N THR A 220 7.33 -0.41 -4.47
CA THR A 220 6.25 -0.63 -5.43
C THR A 220 6.64 -1.69 -6.45
N MET A 221 5.77 -2.68 -6.61
CA MET A 221 5.87 -3.72 -7.61
C MET A 221 4.83 -3.44 -8.70
N HIS A 222 5.28 -3.06 -9.89
CA HIS A 222 4.43 -2.96 -11.07
C HIS A 222 4.32 -4.33 -11.72
N ILE A 223 3.11 -4.84 -11.83
CA ILE A 223 2.86 -6.18 -12.34
C ILE A 223 1.96 -6.06 -13.57
N GLN A 224 2.39 -6.69 -14.65
CA GLN A 224 1.62 -6.76 -15.89
C GLN A 224 1.54 -8.20 -16.37
N SER A 225 0.34 -8.69 -16.53
CA SER A 225 0.10 -10.00 -17.13
C SER A 225 0.42 -9.97 -18.62
N VAL A 226 1.15 -10.96 -19.09
CA VAL A 226 1.50 -11.10 -20.51
C VAL A 226 0.45 -11.96 -21.19
N ASP A 227 -0.01 -11.51 -22.36
CA ASP A 227 -0.89 -12.32 -23.20
C ASP A 227 -0.26 -13.69 -23.48
N GLN A 228 -1.05 -14.76 -23.31
CA GLN A 228 -0.57 -16.13 -23.39
C GLN A 228 0.11 -16.45 -24.74
N ASN A 229 -0.39 -15.92 -25.85
CA ASN A 229 0.21 -16.12 -27.16
C ASN A 229 1.56 -15.42 -27.29
N LYS A 230 1.69 -14.22 -26.68
CA LYS A 230 2.98 -13.51 -26.62
C LYS A 230 3.97 -14.26 -25.73
N ALA A 231 3.54 -14.75 -24.58
CA ALA A 231 4.37 -15.53 -23.67
C ALA A 231 4.92 -16.80 -24.35
N ILE A 232 4.06 -17.57 -25.04
CA ILE A 232 4.47 -18.76 -25.78
C ILE A 232 5.51 -18.43 -26.89
N LYS A 233 5.29 -17.32 -27.62
CA LYS A 233 6.24 -16.87 -28.65
C LYS A 233 7.61 -16.49 -28.05
N GLN A 234 7.61 -15.76 -26.92
CA GLN A 234 8.84 -15.39 -26.23
C GLN A 234 9.62 -16.62 -25.73
N ILE A 235 8.92 -17.58 -25.10
CA ILE A 235 9.54 -18.82 -24.63
C ILE A 235 10.15 -19.60 -25.80
N LYS A 236 9.42 -19.77 -26.91
CA LYS A 236 9.93 -20.45 -28.11
C LYS A 236 11.17 -19.75 -28.69
N HIS A 237 11.22 -18.42 -28.68
CA HIS A 237 12.37 -17.66 -29.18
C HIS A 237 13.60 -17.74 -28.28
N THR A 238 13.42 -18.00 -26.98
CA THR A 238 14.52 -18.11 -26.02
C THR A 238 15.14 -19.52 -26.02
N ILE A 239 14.39 -20.54 -26.48
CA ILE A 239 14.84 -21.95 -26.55
C ILE A 239 15.59 -22.25 -27.87
N THR A 240 15.46 -21.38 -28.87
CA THR A 240 16.18 -21.45 -30.15
C THR A 240 17.46 -20.63 -30.09
#